data_af21b639da2be0c94ef9538ac49e8e07
#
_entry.id   af21b639da2be0c94ef9538ac49e8e07
#
_cell.length_a   1.000
_cell.length_b   1.000
_cell.length_c   1.000
_cell.angle_alpha   90.00
_cell.angle_beta   90.00
_cell.angle_gamma   90.00
#
_symmetry.space_group_name_H-M   'P 1'
#
loop_
_entity.id
_entity.type
_entity.pdbx_description
1 polymer ?
#
loop_
_entity_poly.entity_id
_entity_poly.type
_entity_poly.pdbx_seq_one_letter_code
_entity_poly.pdbx_strand_id
1 'polypeptide(L)'
;MPDDPTLTRRGFLTGLVAAVFAAAHGVEAASCPPTEDNPQGPFYVSGAPFRVGIAPDDEPGERLVVTGRVLSATDCRPLPGAVVDVWHASDAGAYYGMEGAGGDDAWRLRGRASTGPTGAYRFETILPGRYPLGPRRLRPRHIHYLVTHPAHRPLVTQLYFAGDPFLEGDGLVRRSLIVPLASPPAAGGAPKRLAATFDVVLSPLKQ
;
A
#
# COMPACT_ATOMS: atom_id res chain seq x y z
N MET A 1 45.24 -25.88 85.52
CA MET A 1 45.25 -24.43 85.79
C MET A 1 46.23 -23.77 84.87
N PRO A 2 45.88 -22.66 84.25
CA PRO A 2 44.66 -22.09 83.76
C PRO A 2 44.82 -21.55 82.30
N ASP A 3 43.69 -21.20 81.81
CA ASP A 3 43.34 -20.00 81.05
C ASP A 3 43.60 -19.92 79.55
N ASP A 4 42.51 -20.13 78.86
CA ASP A 4 42.22 -19.72 77.50
C ASP A 4 41.72 -18.23 77.46
N PRO A 5 42.12 -17.43 76.53
CA PRO A 5 41.26 -16.37 76.09
C PRO A 5 40.95 -16.42 74.55
N THR A 6 39.69 -16.62 74.29
CA THR A 6 39.04 -16.53 73.05
C THR A 6 39.18 -15.14 72.36
N LEU A 7 39.76 -15.11 71.16
CA LEU A 7 39.80 -13.95 70.28
C LEU A 7 38.63 -14.02 69.28
N THR A 8 37.63 -13.20 69.53
CA THR A 8 36.49 -12.98 68.62
C THR A 8 36.91 -12.13 67.41
N ARG A 9 36.98 -12.75 66.23
CA ARG A 9 37.11 -12.02 64.96
C ARG A 9 35.73 -11.53 64.52
N ARG A 10 35.52 -10.22 64.58
CA ARG A 10 34.44 -9.55 63.93
C ARG A 10 34.79 -9.44 62.44
N GLY A 11 34.12 -10.27 61.62
CA GLY A 11 34.15 -10.14 60.18
C GLY A 11 33.26 -9.00 59.72
N PHE A 12 33.84 -7.98 59.08
CA PHE A 12 33.14 -6.98 58.34
C PHE A 12 32.70 -7.55 56.99
N LEU A 13 31.41 -7.79 56.81
CA LEU A 13 30.81 -8.09 55.51
C LEU A 13 30.55 -6.75 54.82
N THR A 14 31.43 -6.40 53.88
CA THR A 14 31.22 -5.31 52.94
C THR A 14 30.30 -5.81 51.83
N GLY A 15 29.02 -5.47 51.93
CA GLY A 15 28.04 -5.75 50.87
C GLY A 15 28.30 -4.88 49.64
N LEU A 16 28.71 -5.51 48.55
CA LEU A 16 28.82 -4.88 47.26
C LEU A 16 27.42 -4.81 46.65
N VAL A 17 26.77 -3.62 46.66
CA VAL A 17 25.52 -3.37 45.94
C VAL A 17 25.88 -3.15 44.50
N ALA A 18 25.69 -4.16 43.66
CA ALA A 18 25.76 -4.01 42.20
C ALA A 18 24.53 -3.30 41.71
N ALA A 19 24.68 -2.03 41.36
CA ALA A 19 23.62 -1.28 40.66
C ALA A 19 23.52 -1.80 39.21
N VAL A 20 22.46 -2.57 38.92
CA VAL A 20 22.12 -2.98 37.56
C VAL A 20 21.51 -1.77 36.87
N PHE A 21 22.30 -1.06 36.06
CA PHE A 21 21.78 -0.10 35.12
C PHE A 21 21.07 -0.86 34.00
N ALA A 22 19.72 -0.96 34.06
CA ALA A 22 18.91 -1.36 32.93
C ALA A 22 19.01 -0.27 31.87
N ALA A 23 19.81 -0.50 30.84
CA ALA A 23 19.79 0.34 29.64
C ALA A 23 18.40 0.21 29.01
N ALA A 24 17.57 1.24 29.15
CA ALA A 24 16.35 1.38 28.39
C ALA A 24 16.75 1.54 26.91
N HIS A 25 16.73 0.43 26.17
CA HIS A 25 16.80 0.49 24.71
C HIS A 25 15.49 1.17 24.27
N GLY A 26 15.61 2.46 23.90
CA GLY A 26 14.51 3.15 23.23
C GLY A 26 14.17 2.33 21.99
N VAL A 27 12.97 1.75 21.97
CA VAL A 27 12.41 1.18 20.74
C VAL A 27 12.26 2.34 19.78
N GLU A 28 13.20 2.45 18.84
CA GLU A 28 13.09 3.42 17.75
C GLU A 28 11.76 3.14 17.05
N ALA A 29 10.85 4.12 17.07
CA ALA A 29 9.54 3.96 16.48
C ALA A 29 9.74 3.64 14.99
N ALA A 30 9.26 2.48 14.55
CA ALA A 30 9.34 2.09 13.16
C ALA A 30 8.65 3.18 12.33
N SER A 31 9.39 3.86 11.46
CA SER A 31 8.85 4.81 10.51
C SER A 31 8.83 4.16 9.13
N CYS A 32 7.74 4.36 8.41
CA CYS A 32 7.63 3.90 7.03
C CYS A 32 7.76 5.11 6.10
N PRO A 33 8.60 5.05 5.07
CA PRO A 33 8.67 6.13 4.11
C PRO A 33 7.29 6.33 3.46
N PRO A 34 6.79 7.57 3.38
CA PRO A 34 5.54 7.84 2.67
C PRO A 34 5.61 7.37 1.22
N THR A 35 4.49 6.84 0.73
CA THR A 35 4.37 6.53 -0.69
C THR A 35 4.53 7.80 -1.52
N GLU A 36 5.34 7.73 -2.59
CA GLU A 36 5.57 8.84 -3.50
C GLU A 36 4.28 9.24 -4.21
N ASP A 37 4.07 10.55 -4.36
CA ASP A 37 2.95 11.09 -5.11
C ASP A 37 3.17 11.00 -6.63
N ASN A 38 2.05 11.04 -7.37
CA ASN A 38 2.03 11.05 -8.82
C ASN A 38 0.83 11.88 -9.30
N PRO A 39 0.87 12.47 -10.49
CA PRO A 39 -0.26 13.24 -11.00
C PRO A 39 -1.54 12.42 -11.12
N GLN A 40 -2.67 13.04 -10.77
CA GLN A 40 -4.00 12.45 -10.89
C GLN A 40 -4.38 12.12 -12.35
N GLY A 41 -3.85 12.91 -13.26
CA GLY A 41 -4.22 12.81 -14.67
C GLY A 41 -5.64 13.35 -14.96
N PRO A 42 -6.04 13.38 -16.23
CA PRO A 42 -7.30 13.98 -16.65
C PRO A 42 -8.51 13.04 -16.55
N PHE A 43 -8.32 11.78 -16.16
CA PHE A 43 -9.37 10.76 -16.22
C PHE A 43 -10.03 10.44 -14.88
N TYR A 44 -9.76 11.21 -13.84
CA TYR A 44 -10.43 11.03 -12.55
C TYR A 44 -11.88 11.51 -12.62
N VAL A 45 -12.78 10.66 -12.13
CA VAL A 45 -14.20 11.00 -11.92
C VAL A 45 -14.53 10.68 -10.47
N SER A 46 -14.98 11.69 -9.73
CA SER A 46 -15.35 11.52 -8.33
C SER A 46 -16.66 10.78 -8.16
N GLY A 47 -16.83 10.07 -7.05
CA GLY A 47 -18.09 9.41 -6.71
C GLY A 47 -18.22 7.96 -7.14
N ALA A 48 -17.12 7.32 -7.52
CA ALA A 48 -17.13 5.89 -7.82
C ALA A 48 -17.78 5.08 -6.68
N PRO A 49 -18.52 3.99 -6.98
CA PRO A 49 -19.18 3.18 -5.97
C PRO A 49 -18.15 2.41 -5.12
N PHE A 50 -18.54 2.09 -3.87
CA PHE A 50 -17.78 1.15 -3.04
C PHE A 50 -18.03 -0.28 -3.53
N ARG A 51 -17.00 -0.92 -4.08
CA ARG A 51 -17.06 -2.29 -4.60
C ARG A 51 -15.68 -2.91 -4.72
N VAL A 52 -15.62 -4.24 -4.56
CA VAL A 52 -14.38 -5.03 -4.76
C VAL A 52 -14.16 -5.32 -6.24
N GLY A 53 -15.17 -5.80 -6.95
CA GLY A 53 -15.12 -6.06 -8.39
C GLY A 53 -15.35 -4.77 -9.18
N ILE A 54 -14.30 -4.22 -9.77
CA ILE A 54 -14.39 -2.99 -10.58
C ILE A 54 -14.38 -3.26 -12.09
N ALA A 55 -13.99 -4.47 -12.49
CA ALA A 55 -14.13 -4.96 -13.86
C ALA A 55 -15.33 -5.91 -13.92
N PRO A 56 -16.36 -5.62 -14.74
CA PRO A 56 -17.44 -6.57 -14.97
C PRO A 56 -16.96 -7.85 -15.68
N ASP A 57 -17.78 -8.89 -15.69
CA ASP A 57 -17.37 -10.19 -16.22
C ASP A 57 -17.09 -10.19 -17.73
N ASP A 58 -17.74 -9.30 -18.45
CA ASP A 58 -17.57 -9.08 -19.89
C ASP A 58 -16.40 -8.15 -20.24
N GLU A 59 -15.69 -7.56 -19.24
CA GLU A 59 -14.55 -6.71 -19.51
C GLU A 59 -13.39 -7.50 -20.10
N PRO A 60 -12.91 -7.15 -21.30
CA PRO A 60 -11.75 -7.81 -21.91
C PRO A 60 -10.47 -7.60 -21.07
N GLY A 61 -9.56 -8.57 -21.13
CA GLY A 61 -8.25 -8.47 -20.51
C GLY A 61 -7.98 -9.58 -19.50
N GLU A 62 -6.72 -9.66 -19.05
CA GLU A 62 -6.27 -10.65 -18.10
C GLU A 62 -6.71 -10.28 -16.67
N ARG A 63 -7.40 -11.16 -15.98
CA ARG A 63 -7.93 -10.90 -14.63
C ARG A 63 -6.81 -10.64 -13.63
N LEU A 64 -6.97 -9.57 -12.85
CA LEU A 64 -6.02 -9.09 -11.85
C LEU A 64 -6.71 -8.90 -10.50
N VAL A 65 -6.04 -9.37 -9.45
CA VAL A 65 -6.39 -9.04 -8.07
C VAL A 65 -5.31 -8.14 -7.51
N VAL A 66 -5.70 -6.97 -7.04
CA VAL A 66 -4.80 -6.06 -6.33
C VAL A 66 -5.19 -6.04 -4.86
N THR A 67 -4.22 -6.28 -4.00
CA THR A 67 -4.37 -6.18 -2.54
C THR A 67 -3.32 -5.25 -1.97
N GLY A 68 -3.54 -4.78 -0.76
CA GLY A 68 -2.57 -3.98 -0.03
C GLY A 68 -3.12 -3.50 1.30
N ARG A 69 -2.34 -2.71 1.99
CA ARG A 69 -2.73 -2.05 3.24
C ARG A 69 -2.48 -0.55 3.12
N VAL A 70 -3.26 0.22 3.85
CA VAL A 70 -2.98 1.64 4.08
C VAL A 70 -2.38 1.77 5.48
N LEU A 71 -1.21 2.40 5.56
CA LEU A 71 -0.41 2.53 6.78
C LEU A 71 -0.11 4.00 7.06
N SER A 72 0.18 4.33 8.31
CA SER A 72 0.68 5.64 8.73
C SER A 72 2.20 5.71 8.57
N ALA A 73 2.72 6.81 8.05
CA ALA A 73 4.16 7.06 7.96
C ALA A 73 4.81 7.27 9.34
N THR A 74 4.04 7.61 10.37
CA THR A 74 4.56 7.93 11.71
C THR A 74 5.07 6.69 12.44
N ASP A 75 4.33 5.58 12.33
CA ASP A 75 4.54 4.39 13.16
C ASP A 75 4.29 3.07 12.44
N CYS A 76 4.09 3.11 11.12
CA CYS A 76 3.75 1.96 10.28
C CYS A 76 2.44 1.25 10.67
N ARG A 77 1.61 1.86 11.52
CA ARG A 77 0.34 1.24 11.93
C ARG A 77 -0.69 1.27 10.82
N PRO A 78 -1.52 0.22 10.74
CA PRO A 78 -2.66 0.22 9.84
C PRO A 78 -3.60 1.40 10.05
N LEU A 79 -4.18 1.91 8.96
CA LEU A 79 -5.18 2.97 8.97
C LEU A 79 -6.56 2.38 8.62
N PRO A 80 -7.37 1.97 9.62
CA PRO A 80 -8.75 1.56 9.39
C PRO A 80 -9.61 2.71 8.89
N GLY A 81 -10.55 2.43 7.98
CA GLY A 81 -11.46 3.44 7.45
C GLY A 81 -10.84 4.40 6.43
N ALA A 82 -9.59 4.17 6.02
CA ALA A 82 -9.05 4.87 4.85
C ALA A 82 -9.86 4.50 3.61
N VAL A 83 -10.13 5.50 2.76
CA VAL A 83 -10.79 5.28 1.47
C VAL A 83 -9.73 5.21 0.38
N VAL A 84 -9.71 4.09 -0.33
CA VAL A 84 -8.87 3.87 -1.51
C VAL A 84 -9.78 3.96 -2.72
N ASP A 85 -9.60 5.00 -3.54
CA ASP A 85 -10.31 5.23 -4.79
C ASP A 85 -9.36 4.92 -5.96
N VAL A 86 -9.77 4.04 -6.87
CA VAL A 86 -8.92 3.58 -7.97
C VAL A 86 -9.61 3.74 -9.32
N TRP A 87 -8.80 4.03 -10.35
CA TRP A 87 -9.25 4.05 -11.74
C TRP A 87 -8.09 3.69 -12.68
N HIS A 88 -8.42 3.05 -13.79
CA HIS A 88 -7.42 2.68 -14.78
C HIS A 88 -8.04 2.50 -16.17
N ALA A 89 -7.18 2.37 -17.17
CA ALA A 89 -7.58 2.12 -18.54
C ALA A 89 -8.07 0.68 -18.77
N SER A 90 -8.91 0.46 -19.77
CA SER A 90 -9.22 -0.87 -20.29
C SER A 90 -7.98 -1.58 -20.84
N ASP A 91 -8.09 -2.85 -21.22
CA ASP A 91 -7.01 -3.59 -21.87
C ASP A 91 -6.51 -2.92 -23.16
N ALA A 92 -7.41 -2.21 -23.88
CA ALA A 92 -7.09 -1.41 -25.07
C ALA A 92 -6.45 -0.04 -24.75
N GLY A 93 -6.28 0.34 -23.49
CA GLY A 93 -5.70 1.61 -23.07
C GLY A 93 -6.69 2.79 -23.09
N ALA A 94 -7.99 2.54 -23.11
CA ALA A 94 -9.03 3.56 -23.08
C ALA A 94 -9.63 3.71 -21.67
N TYR A 95 -10.07 4.94 -21.31
CA TYR A 95 -10.76 5.20 -20.04
C TYR A 95 -12.26 5.33 -20.26
N TYR A 96 -13.03 4.66 -19.42
CA TYR A 96 -14.49 4.77 -19.38
C TYR A 96 -14.95 6.02 -18.60
N GLY A 97 -16.19 6.44 -18.85
CA GLY A 97 -16.87 7.49 -18.06
C GLY A 97 -16.41 8.92 -18.36
N MET A 98 -15.75 9.17 -19.51
CA MET A 98 -15.20 10.50 -19.80
C MET A 98 -16.24 11.43 -20.41
N GLU A 99 -16.94 11.17 -21.43
CA GLU A 99 -17.96 12.04 -22.03
C GLU A 99 -19.25 11.28 -22.26
N GLY A 100 -20.34 11.69 -21.59
CA GLY A 100 -21.68 11.20 -21.86
C GLY A 100 -21.97 9.75 -21.46
N ALA A 101 -21.01 9.05 -20.83
CA ALA A 101 -21.27 7.73 -20.28
C ALA A 101 -22.19 7.87 -19.07
N GLY A 102 -23.39 7.33 -19.18
CA GLY A 102 -24.36 7.24 -18.09
C GLY A 102 -24.46 5.81 -17.54
N GLY A 103 -25.08 5.67 -16.38
CA GLY A 103 -25.31 4.36 -15.77
C GLY A 103 -24.03 3.64 -15.30
N ASP A 104 -24.12 2.32 -15.22
CA ASP A 104 -23.03 1.47 -14.67
C ASP A 104 -21.76 1.49 -15.52
N ASP A 105 -21.87 1.75 -16.82
CA ASP A 105 -20.72 1.84 -17.74
C ASP A 105 -19.78 3.02 -17.40
N ALA A 106 -20.30 4.09 -16.81
CA ALA A 106 -19.48 5.20 -16.34
C ALA A 106 -18.46 4.77 -15.28
N TRP A 107 -18.75 3.69 -14.55
CA TRP A 107 -17.95 3.20 -13.44
C TRP A 107 -17.12 1.96 -13.78
N ARG A 108 -17.08 1.53 -15.02
CA ARG A 108 -16.17 0.45 -15.42
C ARG A 108 -14.73 0.81 -15.06
N LEU A 109 -13.99 -0.14 -14.47
CA LEU A 109 -12.60 -0.01 -14.05
C LEU A 109 -12.35 1.15 -13.07
N ARG A 110 -13.41 1.52 -12.32
CA ARG A 110 -13.40 2.50 -11.24
C ARG A 110 -14.10 1.95 -10.00
N GLY A 111 -13.57 2.27 -8.83
CA GLY A 111 -14.23 1.86 -7.60
C GLY A 111 -13.50 2.34 -6.36
N ARG A 112 -14.20 2.29 -5.24
CA ARG A 112 -13.65 2.63 -3.93
C ARG A 112 -13.70 1.44 -3.00
N ALA A 113 -12.72 1.35 -2.10
CA ALA A 113 -12.72 0.42 -0.98
C ALA A 113 -12.44 1.19 0.31
N SER A 114 -13.10 0.79 1.40
CA SER A 114 -12.72 1.24 2.74
C SER A 114 -11.85 0.17 3.38
N THR A 115 -10.76 0.59 4.03
CA THR A 115 -9.86 -0.35 4.70
C THR A 115 -10.47 -0.89 5.98
N GLY A 116 -10.27 -2.20 6.21
CA GLY A 116 -10.68 -2.89 7.43
C GLY A 116 -9.74 -2.59 8.63
N PRO A 117 -9.94 -3.28 9.77
CA PRO A 117 -9.15 -3.07 11.00
C PRO A 117 -7.64 -3.25 10.82
N THR A 118 -7.21 -4.07 9.87
CA THR A 118 -5.80 -4.29 9.52
C THR A 118 -5.25 -3.32 8.48
N GLY A 119 -6.03 -2.31 8.09
CA GLY A 119 -5.70 -1.40 7.00
C GLY A 119 -5.83 -2.02 5.61
N ALA A 120 -6.28 -3.27 5.50
CA ALA A 120 -6.31 -4.01 4.24
C ALA A 120 -7.41 -3.50 3.29
N TYR A 121 -7.09 -3.53 1.99
CA TYR A 121 -8.01 -3.30 0.90
C TYR A 121 -7.82 -4.36 -0.21
N ARG A 122 -8.80 -4.47 -1.10
CA ARG A 122 -8.78 -5.40 -2.22
C ARG A 122 -9.62 -4.87 -3.38
N PHE A 123 -9.10 -5.06 -4.60
CA PHE A 123 -9.85 -4.88 -5.85
C PHE A 123 -9.68 -6.10 -6.76
N GLU A 124 -10.75 -6.46 -7.46
CA GLU A 124 -10.75 -7.44 -8.54
C GLU A 124 -11.03 -6.70 -9.85
N THR A 125 -10.10 -6.85 -10.80
CA THR A 125 -10.11 -6.08 -12.04
C THR A 125 -9.43 -6.84 -13.18
N ILE A 126 -8.97 -6.13 -14.19
CA ILE A 126 -8.10 -6.62 -15.25
C ILE A 126 -6.74 -5.92 -15.20
N LEU A 127 -5.70 -6.52 -15.79
CA LEU A 127 -4.44 -5.84 -16.03
C LEU A 127 -4.67 -4.69 -17.02
N PRO A 128 -4.37 -3.43 -16.65
CA PRO A 128 -4.59 -2.28 -17.53
C PRO A 128 -3.84 -2.40 -18.85
N GLY A 129 -4.40 -1.87 -19.93
CA GLY A 129 -3.69 -1.60 -21.17
C GLY A 129 -2.73 -0.42 -21.01
N ARG A 130 -1.87 -0.25 -22.00
CA ARG A 130 -0.98 0.90 -22.12
C ARG A 130 -1.74 2.10 -22.70
N TYR A 131 -1.63 3.23 -22.03
CA TYR A 131 -2.35 4.43 -22.44
C TYR A 131 -1.58 5.24 -23.48
N PRO A 132 -2.17 5.56 -24.67
CA PRO A 132 -1.50 6.34 -25.70
C PRO A 132 -1.46 7.83 -25.36
N LEU A 133 -0.28 8.43 -25.37
CA LEU A 133 -0.05 9.89 -25.29
C LEU A 133 0.13 10.53 -26.67
N GLY A 134 -0.21 9.81 -27.73
CA GLY A 134 -0.04 10.21 -29.11
C GLY A 134 0.47 9.06 -29.96
N PRO A 135 0.76 9.29 -31.28
CA PRO A 135 0.97 8.22 -32.25
C PRO A 135 2.19 7.29 -31.95
N ARG A 136 3.16 7.75 -31.17
CA ARG A 136 4.42 7.03 -30.93
C ARG A 136 4.81 6.91 -29.45
N ARG A 137 3.92 7.36 -28.53
CA ARG A 137 4.25 7.38 -27.12
C ARG A 137 3.12 6.70 -26.32
N LEU A 138 3.50 5.65 -25.60
CA LEU A 138 2.62 4.92 -24.69
C LEU A 138 3.10 5.14 -23.26
N ARG A 139 2.16 5.32 -22.36
CA ARG A 139 2.41 5.17 -20.94
C ARG A 139 2.43 3.70 -20.56
N PRO A 140 3.30 3.29 -19.62
CA PRO A 140 3.27 1.93 -19.08
C PRO A 140 1.91 1.62 -18.45
N ARG A 141 1.62 0.34 -18.28
CA ARG A 141 0.44 -0.15 -17.54
C ARG A 141 0.45 0.42 -16.13
N HIS A 142 -0.64 1.04 -15.71
CA HIS A 142 -0.75 1.65 -14.40
C HIS A 142 -2.19 1.72 -13.89
N ILE A 143 -2.32 1.75 -12.56
CA ILE A 143 -3.58 2.01 -11.86
C ILE A 143 -3.38 3.28 -11.06
N HIS A 144 -4.29 4.24 -11.19
CA HIS A 144 -4.33 5.45 -10.38
C HIS A 144 -4.96 5.17 -9.02
N TYR A 145 -4.48 5.87 -8.03
CA TYR A 145 -4.96 5.84 -6.65
C TYR A 145 -5.19 7.25 -6.13
N LEU A 146 -6.33 7.47 -5.48
CA LEU A 146 -6.55 8.55 -4.54
C LEU A 146 -6.86 7.92 -3.19
N VAL A 147 -5.97 8.11 -2.21
CA VAL A 147 -6.14 7.54 -0.87
C VAL A 147 -6.34 8.64 0.13
N THR A 148 -7.42 8.54 0.91
CA THR A 148 -7.81 9.53 1.92
C THR A 148 -8.04 8.89 3.27
N HIS A 149 -7.71 9.64 4.33
CA HIS A 149 -8.00 9.29 5.72
C HIS A 149 -8.15 10.58 6.53
N PRO A 150 -9.12 10.68 7.49
CA PRO A 150 -9.39 11.94 8.21
C PRO A 150 -8.18 12.55 8.93
N ALA A 151 -7.25 11.73 9.42
CA ALA A 151 -6.07 12.19 10.17
C ALA A 151 -4.79 12.29 9.31
N HIS A 152 -4.88 12.09 7.98
CA HIS A 152 -3.71 12.04 7.11
C HIS A 152 -3.92 12.90 5.86
N ARG A 153 -2.81 13.33 5.27
CA ARG A 153 -2.83 14.05 4.00
C ARG A 153 -3.33 13.13 2.89
N PRO A 154 -4.27 13.58 2.05
CA PRO A 154 -4.65 12.85 0.85
C PRO A 154 -3.43 12.57 -0.02
N LEU A 155 -3.37 11.39 -0.59
CA LEU A 155 -2.33 10.98 -1.52
C LEU A 155 -2.95 10.64 -2.87
N VAL A 156 -2.44 11.27 -3.93
CA VAL A 156 -2.64 10.81 -5.30
C VAL A 156 -1.36 10.13 -5.74
N THR A 157 -1.48 8.91 -6.25
CA THR A 157 -0.33 8.13 -6.73
C THR A 157 -0.73 7.18 -7.85
N GLN A 158 0.23 6.41 -8.36
CA GLN A 158 0.01 5.41 -9.40
C GLN A 158 0.80 4.15 -9.08
N LEU A 159 0.19 3.00 -9.31
CA LEU A 159 0.82 1.69 -9.26
C LEU A 159 1.27 1.31 -10.67
N TYR A 160 2.51 0.87 -10.82
CA TYR A 160 3.08 0.34 -12.07
C TYR A 160 3.45 -1.13 -11.92
N PHE A 161 3.59 -1.83 -13.04
CA PHE A 161 3.87 -3.27 -13.05
C PHE A 161 5.26 -3.57 -13.58
N ALA A 162 6.03 -4.36 -12.83
CA ALA A 162 7.37 -4.79 -13.22
C ALA A 162 7.35 -5.55 -14.55
N GLY A 163 8.38 -5.36 -15.35
CA GLY A 163 8.50 -6.00 -16.67
C GLY A 163 7.78 -5.28 -17.81
N ASP A 164 7.09 -4.17 -17.56
CA ASP A 164 6.55 -3.36 -18.65
C ASP A 164 7.69 -2.61 -19.35
N PRO A 165 7.88 -2.79 -20.69
CA PRO A 165 9.00 -2.20 -21.42
C PRO A 165 8.92 -0.67 -21.55
N PHE A 166 7.82 -0.03 -21.18
CA PHE A 166 7.64 1.41 -21.27
C PHE A 166 7.94 2.14 -19.94
N LEU A 167 8.35 1.43 -18.89
CA LEU A 167 8.66 2.04 -17.59
C LEU A 167 9.79 3.07 -17.68
N GLU A 168 10.85 2.77 -18.40
CA GLU A 168 12.04 3.66 -18.48
C GLU A 168 11.78 4.93 -19.30
N GLY A 169 10.82 4.89 -20.21
CA GLY A 169 10.48 6.03 -21.07
C GLY A 169 9.46 7.02 -20.48
N ASP A 170 8.86 6.70 -19.34
CA ASP A 170 7.84 7.54 -18.69
C ASP A 170 8.42 8.30 -17.49
N GLY A 171 8.56 9.63 -17.60
CA GLY A 171 9.10 10.48 -16.55
C GLY A 171 8.28 10.55 -15.26
N LEU A 172 7.07 9.97 -15.23
CA LEU A 172 6.22 9.87 -14.04
C LEU A 172 6.51 8.62 -13.22
N VAL A 173 7.17 7.62 -13.78
CA VAL A 173 7.47 6.37 -13.06
C VAL A 173 8.45 6.63 -11.92
N ARG A 174 8.13 6.11 -10.75
CA ARG A 174 9.00 6.06 -9.58
C ARG A 174 9.26 4.59 -9.24
N ARG A 175 10.48 4.23 -8.89
CA ARG A 175 10.87 2.84 -8.60
C ARG A 175 10.07 2.23 -7.46
N SER A 176 9.75 3.02 -6.44
CA SER A 176 8.95 2.62 -5.27
C SER A 176 7.49 2.27 -5.62
N LEU A 177 7.01 2.72 -6.79
CA LEU A 177 5.64 2.48 -7.26
C LEU A 177 5.54 1.30 -8.23
N ILE A 178 6.64 0.60 -8.49
CA ILE A 178 6.66 -0.58 -9.37
C ILE A 178 6.52 -1.84 -8.52
N VAL A 179 5.49 -2.65 -8.80
CA VAL A 179 5.27 -3.91 -8.10
C VAL A 179 5.39 -5.11 -9.04
N PRO A 180 5.81 -6.27 -8.54
CA PRO A 180 5.82 -7.50 -9.32
C PRO A 180 4.39 -7.99 -9.57
N LEU A 181 4.18 -8.61 -10.75
CA LEU A 181 3.01 -9.42 -11.04
C LEU A 181 3.30 -10.87 -10.67
N ALA A 182 2.49 -11.42 -9.78
CA ALA A 182 2.49 -12.83 -9.48
C ALA A 182 1.39 -13.54 -10.28
N SER A 183 1.65 -14.80 -10.63
CA SER A 183 0.67 -15.68 -11.26
C SER A 183 0.48 -16.91 -10.37
N PRO A 184 -0.28 -16.78 -9.27
CA PRO A 184 -0.50 -17.89 -8.36
C PRO A 184 -1.20 -19.04 -9.07
N PRO A 185 -0.94 -20.31 -8.67
CA PRO A 185 -1.64 -21.44 -9.22
C PRO A 185 -3.14 -21.31 -8.96
N ALA A 186 -3.94 -21.68 -9.94
CA ALA A 186 -5.40 -21.68 -9.81
C ALA A 186 -5.81 -22.75 -8.78
N ALA A 187 -6.49 -22.34 -7.73
CA ALA A 187 -7.01 -23.26 -6.72
C ALA A 187 -8.36 -23.85 -7.19
N GLY A 188 -8.52 -25.17 -7.10
CA GLY A 188 -9.82 -25.83 -7.29
C GLY A 188 -10.49 -25.62 -8.65
N GLY A 189 -9.72 -25.46 -9.74
CA GLY A 189 -10.28 -25.24 -11.09
C GLY A 189 -10.75 -23.81 -11.38
N ALA A 190 -10.50 -22.87 -10.47
CA ALA A 190 -10.78 -21.45 -10.72
C ALA A 190 -9.93 -20.90 -11.88
N PRO A 191 -10.41 -19.91 -12.64
CA PRO A 191 -9.62 -19.30 -13.70
C PRO A 191 -8.34 -18.67 -13.14
N LYS A 192 -7.26 -18.77 -13.91
CA LYS A 192 -5.98 -18.16 -13.57
C LYS A 192 -6.16 -16.63 -13.46
N ARG A 193 -5.65 -16.05 -12.39
CA ARG A 193 -5.68 -14.60 -12.15
C ARG A 193 -4.27 -14.13 -11.80
N LEU A 194 -3.90 -12.97 -12.31
CA LEU A 194 -2.73 -12.26 -11.84
C LEU A 194 -2.98 -11.69 -10.44
N ALA A 195 -1.91 -11.47 -9.70
CA ALA A 195 -1.96 -10.83 -8.39
C ALA A 195 -0.87 -9.78 -8.27
N ALA A 196 -1.20 -8.66 -7.63
CA ALA A 196 -0.27 -7.62 -7.25
C ALA A 196 -0.55 -7.18 -5.81
N THR A 197 0.50 -6.79 -5.09
CA THR A 197 0.37 -6.22 -3.74
C THR A 197 0.97 -4.82 -3.74
N PHE A 198 0.20 -3.83 -3.26
CA PHE A 198 0.63 -2.45 -3.17
C PHE A 198 0.22 -1.84 -1.83
N ASP A 199 1.15 -1.74 -0.89
CA ASP A 199 0.93 -1.04 0.37
C ASP A 199 1.09 0.47 0.16
N VAL A 200 0.19 1.25 0.75
CA VAL A 200 0.17 2.72 0.67
C VAL A 200 0.46 3.30 2.05
N VAL A 201 1.42 4.20 2.12
CA VAL A 201 1.83 4.87 3.38
C VAL A 201 1.45 6.34 3.31
N LEU A 202 0.57 6.79 4.19
CA LEU A 202 0.09 8.16 4.24
C LEU A 202 0.87 9.01 5.25
N SER A 203 1.25 10.22 4.85
CA SER A 203 1.79 11.23 5.76
C SER A 203 0.70 11.79 6.68
N PRO A 204 0.97 12.05 7.98
CA PRO A 204 0.01 12.71 8.86
C PRO A 204 -0.31 14.12 8.38
N LEU A 205 -1.45 14.66 8.78
CA LEU A 205 -1.72 16.09 8.66
C LEU A 205 -0.64 16.85 9.44
N LYS A 206 -0.09 17.92 8.85
CA LYS A 206 0.77 18.83 9.62
C LYS A 206 -0.09 19.49 10.72
N GLN A 207 0.35 19.36 11.93
CA GLN A 207 -0.16 20.15 13.05
C GLN A 207 0.22 21.61 12.86
#